data_b631dba97e45b01cb361b1f38cdcff66
#
_entry.id   b631dba97e45b01cb361b1f38cdcff66
#
_cell.length_a   1.000
_cell.length_b   1.000
_cell.length_c   1.000
_cell.angle_alpha   90.00
_cell.angle_beta   90.00
_cell.angle_gamma   90.00
#
_symmetry.space_group_name_H-M   'P 1'
#
loop_
_entity.id
_entity.type
_entity.pdbx_description
1 polymer ?
#
loop_
_entity_poly.entity_id
_entity_poly.type
_entity_poly.pdbx_seq_one_letter_code
_entity_poly.pdbx_strand_id
1 'polypeptide(L)'
;MSQQDTPINIAVTFRQTEPTEALKSYASDKLTQVLAKYVRYETEVKVVLSVQKRDHTAEVLVHSKGYDVSGSATTMDLYSAIDKVVDTISTQLRRQKERSIDRHKHQDIHS
;
A
#
# COMPACT_ATOMS: atom_id res chain seq x y z
N MET A 1 -16.52 -14.24 13.75
CA MET A 1 -16.21 -14.36 12.84
C MET A 1 -15.60 -13.35 12.20
N SER A 2 -14.80 -13.51 11.67
CA SER A 2 -14.11 -12.55 11.22
C SER A 2 -14.67 -12.03 10.06
N GLN A 3 -14.87 -10.94 10.03
CA GLN A 3 -15.34 -10.40 9.01
C GLN A 3 -14.39 -10.07 8.04
N GLN A 4 -13.22 -10.29 8.21
CA GLN A 4 -12.26 -9.92 7.41
C GLN A 4 -12.02 -10.83 6.43
N ASP A 5 -12.71 -11.01 5.51
CA ASP A 5 -12.55 -12.03 4.63
C ASP A 5 -11.86 -11.64 3.37
N THR A 6 -11.44 -10.43 3.21
CA THR A 6 -10.75 -9.98 2.01
C THR A 6 -9.30 -10.42 2.06
N PRO A 7 -8.85 -11.26 1.15
CA PRO A 7 -7.46 -11.67 1.18
C PRO A 7 -6.56 -10.56 0.68
N ILE A 8 -5.53 -10.27 1.44
CA ILE A 8 -4.51 -9.30 1.07
C ILE A 8 -3.19 -10.05 1.04
N ASN A 9 -2.65 -10.23 -0.14
CA ASN A 9 -1.42 -10.98 -0.33
C ASN A 9 -0.27 -10.02 -0.53
N ILE A 10 0.69 -10.04 0.37
CA ILE A 10 1.80 -9.10 0.33
C ILE A 10 3.09 -9.86 0.14
N ALA A 11 3.82 -9.53 -0.93
CA ALA A 11 5.12 -10.09 -1.19
C ALA A 11 6.17 -9.01 -0.96
N VAL A 12 7.14 -9.28 -0.11
CA VAL A 12 8.20 -8.32 0.20
C VAL A 12 9.51 -8.84 -0.38
N THR A 13 10.16 -8.03 -1.21
CA THR A 13 11.42 -8.36 -1.82
C THR A 13 12.49 -7.40 -1.29
N PHE A 14 13.67 -7.94 -0.99
CA PHE A 14 14.78 -7.12 -0.55
C PHE A 14 15.83 -7.09 -1.65
N ARG A 15 16.36 -5.91 -1.94
CA ARG A 15 17.41 -5.76 -2.94
C ARG A 15 18.58 -5.02 -2.35
N GLN A 16 19.77 -5.58 -2.52
CA GLN A 16 20.99 -4.94 -2.04
C GLN A 16 20.99 -4.71 -0.53
N THR A 17 20.30 -5.55 0.20
CA THR A 17 20.27 -5.52 1.63
C THR A 17 19.78 -6.88 2.12
N GLU A 18 20.09 -7.21 3.34
CA GLU A 18 19.70 -8.49 3.91
C GLU A 18 18.23 -8.52 4.28
N PRO A 19 17.52 -9.57 3.94
CA PRO A 19 16.14 -9.69 4.39
C PRO A 19 16.09 -9.83 5.90
N THR A 20 15.13 -9.16 6.53
CA THR A 20 14.88 -9.36 7.95
C THR A 20 13.39 -9.55 8.17
N GLU A 21 13.06 -10.41 9.12
CA GLU A 21 11.66 -10.64 9.45
C GLU A 21 11.03 -9.40 10.06
N ALA A 22 11.81 -8.64 10.81
CA ALA A 22 11.28 -7.43 11.44
C ALA A 22 10.79 -6.43 10.39
N LEU A 23 11.58 -6.18 9.35
CA LEU A 23 11.18 -5.27 8.28
C LEU A 23 10.00 -5.82 7.48
N LYS A 24 10.03 -7.11 7.21
CA LYS A 24 8.96 -7.73 6.46
C LYS A 24 7.64 -7.61 7.21
N SER A 25 7.64 -7.91 8.50
CA SER A 25 6.44 -7.80 9.32
C SER A 25 5.98 -6.35 9.46
N TYR A 26 6.92 -5.44 9.63
CA TYR A 26 6.58 -4.04 9.79
C TYR A 26 5.84 -3.52 8.55
N ALA A 27 6.38 -3.80 7.37
CA ALA A 27 5.75 -3.35 6.12
C ALA A 27 4.39 -4.02 5.92
N SER A 28 4.33 -5.34 6.16
CA SER A 28 3.09 -6.08 5.94
C SER A 28 1.99 -5.62 6.88
N ASP A 29 2.32 -5.41 8.15
CA ASP A 29 1.32 -5.01 9.13
C ASP A 29 0.77 -3.63 8.83
N LYS A 30 1.65 -2.69 8.52
CA LYS A 30 1.20 -1.34 8.23
C LYS A 30 0.35 -1.27 6.97
N LEU A 31 0.76 -1.99 5.93
CA LEU A 31 -0.02 -2.00 4.69
C LEU A 31 -1.36 -2.67 4.88
N THR A 32 -1.40 -3.77 5.62
CA THR A 32 -2.66 -4.45 5.88
C THR A 32 -3.63 -3.54 6.61
N GLN A 33 -3.16 -2.78 7.59
CA GLN A 33 -4.02 -1.89 8.34
C GLN A 33 -4.64 -0.82 7.45
N VAL A 34 -3.84 -0.25 6.55
CA VAL A 34 -4.34 0.77 5.65
C VAL A 34 -5.28 0.18 4.61
N LEU A 35 -4.88 -0.94 3.99
CA LEU A 35 -5.66 -1.53 2.92
C LEU A 35 -7.01 -2.04 3.39
N ALA A 36 -7.06 -2.57 4.60
CA ALA A 36 -8.31 -3.12 5.12
C ALA A 36 -9.44 -2.10 5.17
N LYS A 37 -9.10 -0.83 5.21
CA LYS A 37 -10.13 0.22 5.24
C LYS A 37 -10.77 0.47 3.89
N TYR A 38 -10.11 0.06 2.81
CA TYR A 38 -10.55 0.42 1.47
C TYR A 38 -10.92 -0.75 0.59
N VAL A 39 -10.11 -1.84 0.63
CA VAL A 39 -10.31 -2.90 -0.35
C VAL A 39 -11.43 -3.84 0.08
N ARG A 40 -12.17 -4.34 -0.89
CA ARG A 40 -13.26 -5.28 -0.66
C ARG A 40 -13.06 -6.57 -1.40
N TYR A 41 -12.04 -6.65 -2.26
CA TYR A 41 -11.77 -7.80 -3.09
C TYR A 41 -10.35 -8.24 -2.91
N GLU A 42 -10.02 -9.40 -3.42
CA GLU A 42 -8.66 -9.92 -3.35
C GLU A 42 -7.66 -8.87 -3.81
N THR A 43 -6.60 -8.69 -3.06
CA THR A 43 -5.63 -7.62 -3.29
C THR A 43 -4.24 -8.19 -3.33
N GLU A 44 -3.47 -7.78 -4.35
CA GLU A 44 -2.07 -8.17 -4.47
C GLU A 44 -1.20 -6.96 -4.20
N VAL A 45 -0.21 -7.13 -3.36
CA VAL A 45 0.69 -6.04 -2.98
C VAL A 45 2.13 -6.49 -3.18
N LYS A 46 2.91 -5.68 -3.87
CA LYS A 46 4.33 -5.93 -4.02
C LYS A 46 5.09 -4.84 -3.31
N VAL A 47 6.00 -5.23 -2.45
CA VAL A 47 6.84 -4.29 -1.72
C VAL A 47 8.28 -4.60 -2.06
N VAL A 48 9.05 -3.59 -2.46
CA VAL A 48 10.47 -3.75 -2.70
C VAL A 48 11.21 -2.83 -1.76
N LEU A 49 12.07 -3.40 -0.93
CA LEU A 49 12.89 -2.65 0.00
C LEU A 49 14.34 -2.76 -0.47
N SER A 50 14.96 -1.63 -0.72
CA SER A 50 16.31 -1.64 -1.25
C SER A 50 17.19 -0.62 -0.55
N VAL A 51 18.50 -0.90 -0.52
CA VAL A 51 19.47 0.01 0.04
C VAL A 51 20.57 0.19 -0.98
N GLN A 52 20.84 1.46 -1.32
CA GLN A 52 21.92 1.73 -2.22
C GLN A 52 22.69 2.91 -1.64
N LYS A 53 23.86 2.66 -1.14
CA LYS A 53 24.66 3.64 -0.40
C LYS A 53 23.85 4.11 0.80
N ARG A 54 23.48 5.37 0.88
CA ARG A 54 22.74 5.88 2.01
C ARG A 54 21.25 5.94 1.74
N ASP A 55 20.83 5.57 0.54
CA ASP A 55 19.44 5.68 0.15
C ASP A 55 18.71 4.39 0.49
N HIS A 56 17.75 4.49 1.37
CA HIS A 56 16.90 3.37 1.75
C HIS A 56 15.53 3.61 1.13
N THR A 57 15.16 2.76 0.21
CA THR A 57 13.95 2.98 -0.58
C THR A 57 12.91 1.90 -0.35
N ALA A 58 11.66 2.31 -0.22
CA ALA A 58 10.53 1.39 -0.15
C ALA A 58 9.60 1.72 -1.31
N GLU A 59 9.28 0.71 -2.12
CA GLU A 59 8.36 0.85 -3.23
C GLU A 59 7.18 -0.08 -3.00
N VAL A 60 5.98 0.37 -3.27
CA VAL A 60 4.78 -0.42 -3.05
C VAL A 60 3.88 -0.31 -4.27
N LEU A 61 3.38 -1.46 -4.73
CA LEU A 61 2.38 -1.50 -5.77
C LEU A 61 1.19 -2.27 -5.21
N VAL A 62 0.00 -1.73 -5.36
CA VAL A 62 -1.23 -2.35 -4.88
C VAL A 62 -2.17 -2.51 -6.06
N HIS A 63 -2.67 -3.72 -6.23
CA HIS A 63 -3.65 -4.00 -7.28
C HIS A 63 -4.84 -4.72 -6.67
N SER A 64 -6.01 -4.14 -6.81
CA SER A 64 -7.25 -4.73 -6.34
C SER A 64 -8.36 -4.20 -7.22
N LYS A 65 -9.49 -4.89 -7.22
CA LYS A 65 -10.61 -4.40 -8.00
C LYS A 65 -11.04 -3.06 -7.44
N GLY A 66 -11.03 -2.04 -8.26
CA GLY A 66 -11.39 -0.69 -7.83
C GLY A 66 -10.22 0.15 -7.36
N TYR A 67 -9.04 -0.45 -7.15
CA TYR A 67 -7.88 0.30 -6.70
C TYR A 67 -6.62 -0.17 -7.41
N ASP A 68 -5.81 0.80 -7.84
CA ASP A 68 -4.58 0.47 -8.52
C ASP A 68 -3.66 1.64 -8.15
N VAL A 69 -2.89 1.49 -7.10
CA VAL A 69 -2.06 2.57 -6.58
C VAL A 69 -0.63 2.11 -6.39
N SER A 70 0.28 3.05 -6.39
CA SER A 70 1.68 2.75 -6.17
C SER A 70 2.37 3.96 -5.58
N GLY A 71 3.51 3.72 -4.97
CA GLY A 71 4.29 4.80 -4.40
C GLY A 71 5.69 4.35 -4.09
N SER A 72 6.53 5.32 -3.79
CA SER A 72 7.93 5.07 -3.49
C SER A 72 8.41 6.17 -2.55
N ALA A 73 9.29 5.82 -1.64
CA ALA A 73 9.88 6.79 -0.72
C ALA A 73 11.32 6.39 -0.42
N THR A 74 12.20 7.38 -0.34
CA THR A 74 13.61 7.15 -0.02
C THR A 74 13.96 7.98 1.20
N THR A 75 14.55 7.33 2.20
CA THR A 75 14.95 8.00 3.42
C THR A 75 16.29 7.44 3.88
N MET A 76 16.71 7.77 5.08
CA MET A 76 17.97 7.31 5.61
C MET A 76 17.86 5.97 6.33
N ASP A 77 16.66 5.41 6.46
CA ASP A 77 16.49 4.05 6.99
C ASP A 77 15.20 3.45 6.45
N LEU A 78 15.14 2.12 6.41
CA LEU A 78 14.03 1.45 5.77
C LEU A 78 12.71 1.59 6.55
N TYR A 79 12.77 1.68 7.87
CA TYR A 79 11.52 1.86 8.64
C TYR A 79 10.86 3.19 8.29
N SER A 80 11.66 4.25 8.19
CA SER A 80 11.12 5.55 7.79
C SER A 80 10.62 5.54 6.35
N ALA A 81 11.31 4.83 5.47
CA ALA A 81 10.87 4.72 4.08
C ALA A 81 9.52 4.01 3.99
N ILE A 82 9.35 2.95 4.78
CA ILE A 82 8.07 2.24 4.84
C ILE A 82 6.97 3.18 5.34
N ASP A 83 7.23 3.92 6.41
CA ASP A 83 6.23 4.84 6.94
C ASP A 83 5.78 5.85 5.89
N LYS A 84 6.74 6.41 5.17
CA LYS A 84 6.42 7.41 4.17
C LYS A 84 5.65 6.83 2.99
N VAL A 85 6.05 5.65 2.51
CA VAL A 85 5.36 5.08 1.36
C VAL A 85 3.96 4.63 1.75
N VAL A 86 3.76 4.17 2.98
CA VAL A 86 2.44 3.80 3.46
C VAL A 86 1.52 5.02 3.48
N ASP A 87 2.04 6.18 3.91
CA ASP A 87 1.25 7.41 3.86
C ASP A 87 0.86 7.78 2.44
N THR A 88 1.76 7.60 1.51
CA THR A 88 1.49 7.88 0.10
C THR A 88 0.39 6.96 -0.42
N ILE A 89 0.48 5.67 -0.11
CA ILE A 89 -0.53 4.70 -0.52
C ILE A 89 -1.89 5.05 0.10
N SER A 90 -1.90 5.38 1.38
CA SER A 90 -3.13 5.74 2.08
C SER A 90 -3.81 6.94 1.42
N THR A 91 -3.02 7.94 1.08
CA THR A 91 -3.55 9.14 0.43
C THR A 91 -4.14 8.81 -0.95
N GLN A 92 -3.48 7.97 -1.72
CA GLN A 92 -3.98 7.60 -3.03
C GLN A 92 -5.26 6.78 -2.94
N LEU A 93 -5.33 5.86 -1.99
CA LEU A 93 -6.55 5.07 -1.78
C LEU A 93 -7.72 5.96 -1.41
N ARG A 94 -7.49 6.92 -0.53
CA ARG A 94 -8.53 7.83 -0.13
C ARG A 94 -9.00 8.66 -1.31
N ARG A 95 -8.09 9.15 -2.12
CA ARG A 95 -8.43 9.95 -3.28
C ARG A 95 -9.22 9.15 -4.32
N GLN A 96 -8.85 7.90 -4.53
CA GLN A 96 -9.59 7.07 -5.49
C GLN A 96 -10.98 6.78 -4.98
N LYS A 97 -11.13 6.55 -3.69
CA LYS A 97 -12.43 6.33 -3.10
C LYS A 97 -13.31 7.58 -3.24
N GLU A 98 -12.75 8.74 -2.94
CA GLU A 98 -13.49 9.99 -3.02
C GLU A 98 -13.93 10.30 -4.44
N ARG A 99 -13.04 10.04 -5.39
CA ARG A 99 -13.34 10.27 -6.79
C ARG A 99 -14.48 9.38 -7.27
N SER A 100 -14.48 8.16 -6.83
CA SER A 100 -15.52 7.22 -7.16
C SER A 100 -16.88 7.67 -6.62
N ILE A 101 -16.91 8.15 -5.39
CA ILE A 101 -18.10 8.64 -4.76
C ILE A 101 -18.63 9.87 -5.50
N ASP A 102 -17.73 10.80 -5.85
CA ASP A 102 -18.13 11.99 -6.57
C ASP A 102 -18.71 11.66 -7.93
N ARG A 103 -18.14 10.68 -8.61
CA ARG A 103 -18.64 10.28 -9.90
C ARG A 103 -20.04 9.70 -9.78
N HIS A 104 -20.29 8.94 -8.74
CA HIS A 104 -21.59 8.40 -8.50
C HIS A 104 -22.61 9.50 -8.21
N LYS A 105 -22.23 10.48 -7.42
CA LYS A 105 -23.11 11.58 -7.13
C LYS A 105 -23.45 12.36 -8.38
N HIS A 106 -22.47 12.58 -9.24
CA HIS A 106 -22.74 13.28 -10.48
C HIS A 106 -23.73 12.53 -11.33
N GLN A 107 -23.61 11.24 -11.43
CA GLN A 107 -24.54 10.45 -12.22
C GLN A 107 -25.94 10.55 -11.65
N ASP A 108 -26.07 10.50 -10.35
CA ASP A 108 -27.38 10.60 -9.72
C ASP A 108 -28.05 11.93 -10.01
N ILE A 109 -27.29 12.99 -10.01
CA ILE A 109 -27.82 14.29 -10.25
C ILE A 109 -28.36 14.40 -11.67
N HIS A 110 -27.72 13.75 -12.60
CA HIS A 110 -28.12 13.83 -13.97
C HIS A 110 -29.21 12.83 -14.36
N SER A 111 -29.53 11.94 -13.54
CA SER A 111 -30.59 11.00 -13.86
C SER A 111 -31.94 11.55 -13.42
#